data_5aeeb3a1b0b144f124bc2ce71861afc1
#
_entry.id   5aeeb3a1b0b144f124bc2ce71861afc1
#
_cell.length_a   1.000
_cell.length_b   1.000
_cell.length_c   1.000
_cell.angle_alpha   90.00
_cell.angle_beta   90.00
_cell.angle_gamma   90.00
#
_symmetry.space_group_name_H-M   'P 1'
#
loop_
_entity.id
_entity.type
_entity.pdbx_description
1 polymer ?
#
loop_
_entity_poly.entity_id
_entity_poly.type
_entity_poly.pdbx_seq_one_letter_code
_entity_poly.pdbx_strand_id
1 'polypeptide(L)'
;MEEQERDPVIRAWSRFIGAHALAFREIEQQLAAAGQPPLAWYDVLLELERAGGSLRIGELGERLVVEPHNVTRLIDRLEMEGLLKRRRASEDGLGVFAVLTD
;
A
#
# COMPACT_ATOMS: atom_id res chain seq x y z
N MET A 1 21.87 21.97 -8.01
CA MET A 1 22.59 21.07 -7.07
C MET A 1 23.10 21.82 -5.85
N GLU A 2 23.91 22.83 -6.06
CA GLU A 2 24.43 23.60 -4.93
C GLU A 2 23.37 24.30 -4.11
N GLU A 3 22.31 24.77 -4.76
CA GLU A 3 21.20 25.40 -4.05
C GLU A 3 20.44 24.42 -3.17
N GLN A 4 20.28 23.19 -3.66
CA GLN A 4 19.62 22.14 -2.89
C GLN A 4 20.42 21.78 -1.66
N GLU A 5 21.76 21.78 -1.77
CA GLU A 5 22.62 21.48 -0.64
C GLU A 5 22.58 22.56 0.41
N ARG A 6 22.33 23.80 -0.01
CA ARG A 6 22.26 24.93 0.93
C ARG A 6 20.95 24.99 1.69
N ASP A 7 19.88 24.48 1.08
CA ASP A 7 18.57 24.52 1.72
C ASP A 7 18.43 23.35 2.70
N PRO A 8 18.33 23.63 3.99
CA PRO A 8 18.22 22.55 4.98
C PRO A 8 16.97 21.71 4.83
N VAL A 9 15.87 22.29 4.33
CA VAL A 9 14.64 21.54 4.13
C VAL A 9 14.79 20.55 2.99
N ILE A 10 15.34 20.99 1.86
CA ILE A 10 15.56 20.13 0.71
C ILE A 10 16.55 19.02 1.05
N ARG A 11 17.59 19.38 1.79
CA ARG A 11 18.60 18.40 2.21
C ARG A 11 17.99 17.33 3.12
N ALA A 12 17.17 17.76 4.08
CA ALA A 12 16.48 16.83 4.97
C ALA A 12 15.54 15.92 4.20
N TRP A 13 14.80 16.49 3.25
CA TRP A 13 13.90 15.73 2.38
C TRP A 13 14.66 14.68 1.59
N SER A 14 15.77 15.07 0.95
CA SER A 14 16.58 14.14 0.16
C SER A 14 17.10 12.98 0.99
N ARG A 15 17.57 13.27 2.20
CA ARG A 15 18.06 12.24 3.10
C ARG A 15 16.95 11.32 3.58
N PHE A 16 15.80 11.90 3.88
CA PHE A 16 14.63 11.12 4.30
C PHE A 16 14.19 10.16 3.21
N ILE A 17 14.06 10.65 1.98
CA ILE A 17 13.65 9.82 0.86
C ILE A 17 14.67 8.73 0.57
N GLY A 18 15.96 9.05 0.66
CA GLY A 18 17.02 8.07 0.48
C GLY A 18 16.99 6.99 1.55
N ALA A 19 16.81 7.38 2.80
CA ALA A 19 16.70 6.44 3.91
C ALA A 19 15.46 5.56 3.77
N HIS A 20 14.34 6.16 3.36
CA HIS A 20 13.11 5.43 3.13
C HIS A 20 13.30 4.36 2.05
N ALA A 21 13.91 4.72 0.93
CA ALA A 21 14.14 3.79 -0.16
C ALA A 21 15.03 2.62 0.27
N LEU A 22 16.05 2.91 1.06
CA LEU A 22 16.97 1.90 1.56
C LEU A 22 16.25 0.95 2.54
N ALA A 23 15.49 1.51 3.46
CA ALA A 23 14.73 0.72 4.43
C ALA A 23 13.71 -0.17 3.73
N PHE A 24 12.99 0.39 2.75
CA PHE A 24 12.00 -0.36 1.99
C PHE A 24 12.64 -1.55 1.29
N ARG A 25 13.78 -1.32 0.63
CA ARG A 25 14.48 -2.39 -0.09
C ARG A 25 14.93 -3.49 0.86
N GLU A 26 15.44 -3.11 2.02
CA GLU A 26 15.90 -4.06 3.02
C GLU A 26 14.74 -4.91 3.55
N ILE A 27 13.61 -4.27 3.84
CA ILE A 27 12.41 -4.98 4.31
C ILE A 27 11.93 -5.96 3.25
N GLU A 28 11.88 -5.53 1.98
CA GLU A 28 11.44 -6.39 0.89
C GLU A 28 12.36 -7.61 0.74
N GLN A 29 13.66 -7.41 0.87
CA GLN A 29 14.62 -8.51 0.80
C GLN A 29 14.42 -9.50 1.94
N GLN A 30 14.19 -9.00 3.14
CA GLN A 30 13.95 -9.87 4.29
C GLN A 30 12.66 -10.65 4.17
N LEU A 31 11.60 -9.99 3.67
CA LEU A 31 10.33 -10.68 3.43
C LEU A 31 10.49 -11.79 2.40
N ALA A 32 11.14 -11.48 1.30
CA ALA A 32 11.36 -12.47 0.24
C ALA A 32 12.19 -13.65 0.75
N ALA A 33 13.23 -13.38 1.53
CA ALA A 33 14.08 -14.42 2.09
C ALA A 33 13.33 -15.32 3.07
N ALA A 34 12.32 -14.78 3.74
CA ALA A 34 11.50 -15.53 4.69
C ALA A 34 10.28 -16.20 4.03
N GLY A 35 10.17 -16.11 2.70
CA GLY A 35 9.03 -16.67 1.99
C GLY A 35 7.73 -15.91 2.20
N GLN A 36 7.83 -14.65 2.64
CA GLN A 36 6.68 -13.83 2.91
C GLN A 36 6.29 -12.99 1.70
N PRO A 37 5.02 -12.57 1.60
CA PRO A 37 4.60 -11.71 0.50
C PRO A 37 5.20 -10.31 0.56
N PRO A 38 5.11 -9.56 -0.54
CA PRO A 38 5.63 -8.19 -0.58
C PRO A 38 4.97 -7.28 0.47
N LEU A 39 5.68 -6.23 0.85
CA LEU A 39 5.20 -5.28 1.84
C LEU A 39 3.86 -4.65 1.46
N ALA A 40 3.61 -4.47 0.16
CA ALA A 40 2.35 -3.89 -0.32
C ALA A 40 1.13 -4.68 0.13
N TRP A 41 1.24 -6.00 0.26
CA TRP A 41 0.13 -6.82 0.73
C TRP A 41 -0.23 -6.48 2.18
N TYR A 42 0.80 -6.32 3.02
CA TYR A 42 0.57 -5.95 4.42
C TYR A 42 -0.04 -4.56 4.54
N ASP A 43 0.39 -3.65 3.67
CA ASP A 43 -0.16 -2.30 3.64
C ASP A 43 -1.67 -2.33 3.39
N VAL A 44 -2.11 -3.08 2.38
CA VAL A 44 -3.53 -3.23 2.07
C VAL A 44 -4.29 -3.84 3.22
N LEU A 45 -3.79 -4.96 3.73
CA LEU A 45 -4.48 -5.69 4.79
C LEU A 45 -4.59 -4.87 6.06
N LEU A 46 -3.53 -4.11 6.38
CA LEU A 46 -3.53 -3.26 7.56
C LEU A 46 -4.54 -2.13 7.43
N GLU A 47 -4.62 -1.49 6.26
CA GLU A 47 -5.58 -0.40 6.06
C GLU A 47 -7.01 -0.90 6.12
N LEU A 48 -7.27 -2.09 5.57
CA LEU A 48 -8.60 -2.69 5.68
C LEU A 48 -8.95 -3.02 7.12
N GLU A 49 -8.00 -3.55 7.86
CA GLU A 49 -8.22 -3.86 9.28
C GLU A 49 -8.52 -2.59 10.08
N ARG A 50 -7.76 -1.53 9.85
CA ARG A 50 -7.96 -0.25 10.53
C ARG A 50 -9.33 0.36 10.22
N ALA A 51 -9.86 0.08 9.05
CA ALA A 51 -11.15 0.60 8.61
C ALA A 51 -12.33 -0.29 9.03
N GLY A 52 -12.07 -1.33 9.80
CA GLY A 52 -13.14 -2.22 10.24
C GLY A 52 -13.42 -3.38 9.29
N GLY A 53 -12.57 -3.61 8.32
CA GLY A 53 -12.66 -4.78 7.44
C GLY A 53 -13.01 -4.49 6.00
N SER A 54 -13.45 -3.29 5.67
CA SER A 54 -13.78 -2.96 4.29
C SER A 54 -13.55 -1.49 3.98
N LEU A 55 -13.21 -1.21 2.73
CA LEU A 55 -13.05 0.14 2.19
C LEU A 55 -13.41 0.12 0.72
N ARG A 56 -13.87 1.25 0.23
CA ARG A 56 -13.98 1.43 -1.21
C ARG A 56 -12.59 1.38 -1.82
N ILE A 57 -12.49 0.79 -2.99
CA ILE A 57 -11.17 0.61 -3.62
C ILE A 57 -10.46 1.94 -3.86
N GLY A 58 -11.20 2.98 -4.28
CA GLY A 58 -10.62 4.30 -4.46
C GLY A 58 -10.08 4.88 -3.16
N GLU A 59 -10.81 4.71 -2.07
CA GLU A 59 -10.38 5.17 -0.75
C GLU A 59 -9.15 4.40 -0.26
N LEU A 60 -9.16 3.10 -0.49
CA LEU A 60 -8.01 2.26 -0.15
C LEU A 60 -6.75 2.77 -0.85
N GLY A 61 -6.87 3.05 -2.15
CA GLY A 61 -5.72 3.56 -2.92
C GLY A 61 -5.14 4.84 -2.35
N GLU A 62 -6.00 5.71 -1.83
CA GLU A 62 -5.55 6.96 -1.23
C GLU A 62 -4.81 6.77 0.09
N ARG A 63 -5.09 5.68 0.78
CA ARG A 63 -4.48 5.40 2.08
C ARG A 63 -3.18 4.61 1.99
N LEU A 64 -2.98 3.92 0.88
CA LEU A 64 -1.79 3.06 0.75
C LEU A 64 -0.52 3.88 0.68
N VAL A 65 0.50 3.42 1.36
CA VAL A 65 1.83 4.02 1.36
C VAL A 65 2.69 3.40 0.26
N VAL A 66 2.47 2.13 0.00
CA VAL A 66 3.28 1.34 -0.93
C VAL A 66 2.48 1.09 -2.21
N GLU A 67 3.03 1.47 -3.35
CA GLU A 67 2.45 1.24 -4.67
C GLU A 67 0.98 1.68 -4.83
N PRO A 68 0.64 2.92 -4.44
CA PRO A 68 -0.76 3.35 -4.48
C PRO A 68 -1.35 3.41 -5.88
N HIS A 69 -0.51 3.46 -6.92
CA HIS A 69 -0.98 3.55 -8.30
C HIS A 69 -1.29 2.18 -8.94
N ASN A 70 -0.98 1.08 -8.28
CA ASN A 70 -1.22 -0.27 -8.79
C ASN A 70 -2.28 -1.01 -7.96
N VAL A 71 -3.24 -0.28 -7.43
CA VAL A 71 -4.23 -0.82 -6.48
C VAL A 71 -5.05 -1.95 -7.07
N THR A 72 -5.54 -1.78 -8.29
CA THR A 72 -6.39 -2.80 -8.93
C THR A 72 -5.67 -4.13 -9.05
N ARG A 73 -4.43 -4.09 -9.53
CA ARG A 73 -3.63 -5.30 -9.68
C ARG A 73 -3.31 -5.95 -8.34
N LEU A 74 -3.02 -5.12 -7.36
CA LEU A 74 -2.72 -5.58 -6.01
C LEU A 74 -3.92 -6.28 -5.39
N ILE A 75 -5.11 -5.70 -5.55
CA ILE A 75 -6.34 -6.30 -5.06
C ILE A 75 -6.65 -7.60 -5.80
N ASP A 76 -6.42 -7.66 -7.11
CA ASP A 76 -6.59 -8.91 -7.86
C ASP A 76 -5.75 -10.03 -7.26
N ARG A 77 -4.50 -9.74 -6.94
CA ARG A 77 -3.62 -10.73 -6.34
C ARG A 77 -4.10 -11.21 -4.99
N LEU A 78 -4.48 -10.26 -4.13
CA LEU A 78 -4.95 -10.60 -2.80
C LEU A 78 -6.24 -11.38 -2.84
N GLU A 79 -7.10 -11.06 -3.80
CA GLU A 79 -8.34 -11.80 -4.00
C GLU A 79 -8.07 -13.25 -4.44
N MET A 80 -7.12 -13.42 -5.35
CA MET A 80 -6.71 -14.75 -5.80
C MET A 80 -6.17 -15.60 -4.64
N GLU A 81 -5.52 -14.97 -3.69
CA GLU A 81 -4.97 -15.66 -2.52
C GLU A 81 -6.03 -15.88 -1.43
N GLY A 82 -7.25 -15.39 -1.65
CA GLY A 82 -8.33 -15.58 -0.69
C GLY A 82 -8.27 -14.68 0.54
N LEU A 83 -7.44 -13.64 0.49
CA LEU A 83 -7.25 -12.75 1.65
C LEU A 83 -8.27 -11.64 1.71
N LEU A 84 -8.85 -11.29 0.57
CA LEU A 84 -9.92 -10.32 0.50
C LEU A 84 -10.84 -10.69 -0.66
N LYS A 85 -11.96 -9.99 -0.75
CA LYS A 85 -12.89 -10.15 -1.87
C LYS A 85 -13.45 -8.79 -2.25
N ARG A 86 -13.88 -8.68 -3.51
CA ARG A 86 -14.58 -7.50 -3.97
C ARG A 86 -16.07 -7.63 -3.70
N ARG A 87 -16.70 -6.52 -3.33
CA ARG A 87 -18.14 -6.46 -3.13
C ARG A 87 -18.64 -5.15 -3.75
N ARG A 88 -19.63 -5.26 -4.60
CA ARG A 88 -20.26 -4.07 -5.18
C ARG A 88 -21.16 -3.40 -4.16
N ALA A 89 -21.15 -2.07 -4.18
CA ALA A 89 -22.10 -1.29 -3.40
C ALA A 89 -23.48 -1.60 -3.94
N SER A 90 -24.39 -2.01 -3.05
CA SER A 90 -25.59 -2.70 -3.48
C SER A 90 -26.66 -1.86 -4.17
N GLU A 91 -26.83 -0.61 -3.82
CA GLU A 91 -28.00 0.12 -4.33
C GLU A 91 -27.69 1.25 -5.29
N ASP A 92 -26.55 1.86 -5.15
CA ASP A 92 -26.22 3.04 -5.93
C ASP A 92 -25.32 2.74 -7.11
N GLY A 93 -24.79 1.54 -7.20
CA GLY A 93 -23.81 1.20 -8.21
C GLY A 93 -22.54 2.03 -8.09
N LEU A 94 -22.35 2.67 -6.96
CA LEU A 94 -21.26 3.59 -6.73
C LEU A 94 -20.05 2.88 -6.12
N GLY A 95 -19.28 2.27 -7.00
CA GLY A 95 -17.99 1.75 -6.61
C GLY A 95 -18.02 0.32 -6.10
N VAL A 96 -16.82 -0.14 -5.83
CA VAL A 96 -16.56 -1.50 -5.39
C VAL A 96 -15.78 -1.44 -4.08
N PHE A 97 -16.15 -2.29 -3.16
CA PHE A 97 -15.47 -2.40 -1.87
C PHE A 97 -14.49 -3.57 -1.89
N ALA A 98 -13.35 -3.38 -1.23
CA ALA A 98 -12.46 -4.48 -0.86
C ALA A 98 -12.83 -4.88 0.57
N VAL A 99 -13.06 -6.16 0.79
CA VAL A 99 -13.52 -6.67 2.09
C VAL A 99 -12.58 -7.79 2.54
N LEU A 100 -12.07 -7.69 3.77
CA LEU A 100 -11.23 -8.74 4.32
C LEU A 100 -12.02 -10.04 4.45
N THR A 101 -11.38 -11.15 4.15
CA THR A 101 -11.90 -12.48 4.44
C THR A 101 -11.44 -12.90 5.83
N ASP A 102 -12.00 -13.94 6.36
CA ASP A 102 -11.61 -14.43 7.70
C ASP A 102 -10.28 -15.15 7.72
#